data_0817652958b3f3902ecbaa5ba4e3ae5d
#
_entry.id   0817652958b3f3902ecbaa5ba4e3ae5d
#
_cell.length_a   1.000
_cell.length_b   1.000
_cell.length_c   1.000
_cell.angle_alpha   90.00
_cell.angle_beta   90.00
_cell.angle_gamma   90.00
#
_symmetry.space_group_name_H-M   'P 1'
#
loop_
_entity.id
_entity.type
_entity.pdbx_description
1 polymer ?
#
loop_
_entity_poly.entity_id
_entity_poly.type
_entity_poly.pdbx_seq_one_letter_code
_entity_poly.pdbx_strand_id
1 'polypeptide(L)'
;QSRGLGDVYKRQRYAMVELVNIHDDALIFEPVHRVLTNVHPADVLADWSAYCAAHGMALSFVPPDADAQELRVVSASGEQTAFIAHPDGALPVATLQRYLDDFLRRHPEAAIDYIHGDEVLRRLSRADGAMGFLLPALNKADFFPAIEQLGILPRKTFSMGHAHDKRFYIECRKIL
;
A
#
# COMPACT_ATOMS: atom_id res chain seq x y z
N GLN A 1 11.79 -10.94 10.54
CA GLN A 1 12.78 -11.60 11.39
C GLN A 1 12.56 -13.09 11.41
N SER A 2 13.47 -13.82 10.79
CA SER A 2 13.51 -15.27 10.96
C SER A 2 14.07 -15.56 12.37
N ARG A 3 13.20 -15.76 13.34
CA ARG A 3 13.60 -16.14 14.69
C ARG A 3 13.36 -17.62 14.90
N GLY A 4 14.36 -18.32 15.37
CA GLY A 4 14.19 -19.62 16.03
C GLY A 4 14.57 -20.87 15.24
N LEU A 5 14.77 -20.81 13.93
CA LEU A 5 15.22 -21.99 13.16
C LEU A 5 16.73 -22.04 12.94
N GLY A 6 17.45 -20.96 13.20
CA GLY A 6 18.89 -20.87 13.01
C GLY A 6 19.74 -21.79 13.91
N ASP A 7 19.17 -22.21 15.03
CA ASP A 7 19.86 -23.13 15.94
C ASP A 7 19.68 -24.60 15.56
N VAL A 8 18.58 -24.92 14.85
CA VAL A 8 18.28 -26.29 14.41
C VAL A 8 19.01 -26.62 13.09
N TYR A 9 19.15 -25.64 12.20
CA TYR A 9 19.81 -25.83 10.91
C TYR A 9 20.88 -24.76 10.70
N LYS A 10 22.13 -25.08 10.91
CA LYS A 10 23.29 -24.18 10.75
C LYS A 10 23.34 -23.48 9.38
N ARG A 11 22.74 -24.06 8.34
CA ARG A 11 22.67 -23.47 6.98
C ARG A 11 21.70 -22.28 6.89
N GLN A 12 20.77 -22.15 7.83
CA GLN A 12 19.79 -21.05 7.88
C GLN A 12 20.30 -19.79 8.63
N ARG A 13 21.54 -19.83 9.12
CA ARG A 13 22.19 -18.66 9.72
C ARG A 13 22.58 -17.58 8.72
N TYR A 14 22.61 -17.93 7.45
CA TYR A 14 23.03 -17.04 6.38
C TYR A 14 21.82 -16.64 5.55
N ALA A 15 21.73 -15.34 5.24
CA ALA A 15 20.78 -14.78 4.30
C ALA A 15 21.55 -14.04 3.23
N MET A 16 21.09 -14.16 1.99
CA MET A 16 21.59 -13.31 0.91
C MET A 16 20.87 -11.98 0.98
N VAL A 17 21.63 -10.90 0.94
CA VAL A 17 21.11 -9.53 0.88
C VAL A 17 21.71 -8.83 -0.33
N GLU A 18 20.93 -7.99 -0.96
CA GLU A 18 21.37 -7.06 -1.97
C GLU A 18 21.40 -5.66 -1.34
N LEU A 19 22.55 -5.01 -1.43
CA LEU A 19 22.72 -3.63 -0.97
C LEU A 19 22.63 -2.71 -2.18
N VAL A 20 21.61 -1.86 -2.22
CA VAL A 20 21.34 -0.94 -3.33
C VAL A 20 21.43 0.50 -2.83
N ASN A 21 22.03 1.37 -3.65
CA ASN A 21 22.04 2.80 -3.39
C ASN A 21 20.65 3.39 -3.70
N ILE A 22 20.00 3.97 -2.70
CA ILE A 22 18.66 4.59 -2.87
C ILE A 22 18.67 5.77 -3.86
N HIS A 23 19.83 6.42 -4.03
CA HIS A 23 19.99 7.53 -4.97
C HIS A 23 20.26 7.10 -6.41
N ASP A 24 20.35 5.79 -6.66
CA ASP A 24 20.48 5.28 -8.03
C ASP A 24 19.22 5.58 -8.83
N ASP A 25 19.37 6.25 -9.98
CA ASP A 25 18.25 6.64 -10.84
C ASP A 25 17.51 5.44 -11.43
N ALA A 26 18.20 4.31 -11.58
CA ALA A 26 17.59 3.05 -12.03
C ALA A 26 16.67 2.42 -10.98
N LEU A 27 16.80 2.79 -9.71
CA LEU A 27 15.92 2.31 -8.63
C LEU A 27 14.59 3.08 -8.67
N ILE A 28 13.55 2.44 -9.12
CA ILE A 28 12.19 3.02 -9.19
C ILE A 28 11.33 2.42 -8.08
N PHE A 29 10.63 3.28 -7.34
CA PHE A 29 9.62 2.88 -6.36
C PHE A 29 8.23 2.99 -6.99
N GLU A 30 7.70 1.86 -7.43
CA GLU A 30 6.34 1.83 -7.96
C GLU A 30 5.31 1.65 -6.84
N PRO A 31 4.19 2.40 -6.86
CA PRO A 31 3.15 2.22 -5.88
C PRO A 31 2.50 0.84 -6.03
N VAL A 32 2.18 0.24 -4.92
CA VAL A 32 1.31 -0.94 -4.90
C VAL A 32 -0.07 -0.46 -4.47
N HIS A 33 -1.05 -0.66 -5.33
CA HIS A 33 -2.43 -0.23 -5.12
C HIS A 33 -3.22 -1.26 -4.33
N ARG A 34 -4.44 -0.92 -3.93
CA ARG A 34 -5.34 -1.82 -3.21
C ARG A 34 -6.65 -1.95 -3.96
N VAL A 35 -7.20 -3.15 -3.99
CA VAL A 35 -8.57 -3.38 -4.42
C VAL A 35 -9.31 -4.15 -3.32
N LEU A 36 -10.48 -3.65 -2.94
CA LEU A 36 -11.45 -4.37 -2.13
C LEU A 36 -12.42 -5.09 -3.06
N THR A 37 -12.80 -6.29 -2.66
CA THR A 37 -13.85 -7.07 -3.31
C THR A 37 -14.88 -7.54 -2.29
N ASN A 38 -16.06 -7.94 -2.75
CA ASN A 38 -17.22 -8.27 -1.93
C ASN A 38 -17.66 -7.09 -1.05
N VAL A 39 -17.64 -5.89 -1.61
CA VAL A 39 -18.03 -4.65 -0.94
C VAL A 39 -19.00 -3.84 -1.79
N HIS A 40 -19.79 -2.99 -1.14
CA HIS A 40 -20.55 -1.96 -1.83
C HIS A 40 -19.78 -0.63 -1.74
N PRO A 41 -19.34 -0.04 -2.86
CA PRO A 41 -18.45 1.14 -2.82
C PRO A 41 -19.00 2.33 -2.01
N ALA A 42 -20.30 2.59 -2.08
CA ALA A 42 -20.92 3.68 -1.32
C ALA A 42 -20.81 3.45 0.20
N ASP A 43 -20.96 2.21 0.66
CA ASP A 43 -20.84 1.87 2.07
C ASP A 43 -19.40 1.99 2.54
N VAL A 44 -18.42 1.59 1.70
CA VAL A 44 -16.99 1.78 1.99
C VAL A 44 -16.66 3.26 2.13
N LEU A 45 -17.17 4.12 1.26
CA LEU A 45 -16.91 5.56 1.33
C LEU A 45 -17.54 6.20 2.58
N ALA A 46 -18.75 5.80 2.93
CA ALA A 46 -19.45 6.28 4.13
C ALA A 46 -18.71 5.83 5.41
N ASP A 47 -18.29 4.57 5.47
CA ASP A 47 -17.51 4.01 6.58
C ASP A 47 -16.13 4.70 6.68
N TRP A 48 -15.45 4.90 5.57
CA TRP A 48 -14.17 5.60 5.56
C TRP A 48 -14.29 7.03 6.05
N SER A 49 -15.33 7.76 5.65
CA SER A 49 -15.59 9.11 6.14
C SER A 49 -15.83 9.11 7.66
N ALA A 50 -16.61 8.16 8.16
CA ALA A 50 -16.86 8.02 9.60
C ALA A 50 -15.57 7.65 10.37
N TYR A 51 -14.76 6.74 9.82
CA TYR A 51 -13.46 6.39 10.38
C TYR A 51 -12.53 7.62 10.45
N CYS A 52 -12.42 8.39 9.38
CA CYS A 52 -11.61 9.62 9.38
C CYS A 52 -12.08 10.59 10.48
N ALA A 53 -13.36 10.85 10.57
CA ALA A 53 -13.92 11.75 11.59
C ALA A 53 -13.63 11.26 13.02
N ALA A 54 -13.74 9.95 13.26
CA ALA A 54 -13.46 9.36 14.57
C ALA A 54 -11.98 9.46 14.98
N HIS A 55 -11.07 9.64 14.01
CA HIS A 55 -9.62 9.76 14.22
C HIS A 55 -9.10 11.20 14.03
N GLY A 56 -9.97 12.20 14.05
CA GLY A 56 -9.57 13.60 13.91
C GLY A 56 -9.15 14.00 12.49
N MET A 57 -9.40 13.15 11.50
CA MET A 57 -9.16 13.40 10.08
C MET A 57 -10.46 13.80 9.37
N ALA A 58 -10.34 14.34 8.16
CA ALA A 58 -11.49 14.62 7.31
C ALA A 58 -11.27 14.06 5.90
N LEU A 59 -12.23 13.26 5.42
CA LEU A 59 -12.27 12.79 4.04
C LEU A 59 -13.10 13.76 3.19
N SER A 60 -12.54 14.20 2.07
CA SER A 60 -13.21 15.09 1.10
C SER A 60 -12.95 14.62 -0.32
N PHE A 61 -13.86 14.96 -1.24
CA PHE A 61 -13.70 14.80 -2.71
C PHE A 61 -13.56 16.14 -3.42
N VAL A 62 -13.39 17.20 -2.64
CA VAL A 62 -13.05 18.53 -3.11
C VAL A 62 -11.72 18.91 -2.47
N PRO A 63 -10.79 19.51 -3.23
CA PRO A 63 -9.51 19.93 -2.66
C PRO A 63 -9.73 20.83 -1.44
N PRO A 64 -9.15 20.52 -0.28
CA PRO A 64 -9.24 21.39 0.89
C PRO A 64 -8.26 22.56 0.78
N ASP A 65 -8.48 23.61 1.56
CA ASP A 65 -7.57 24.77 1.67
C ASP A 65 -6.32 24.47 2.52
N ALA A 66 -6.26 23.30 3.14
CA ALA A 66 -5.14 22.85 3.98
C ALA A 66 -4.38 21.69 3.33
N ASP A 67 -3.18 21.43 3.84
CA ASP A 67 -2.40 20.25 3.45
C ASP A 67 -3.22 18.97 3.68
N ALA A 68 -3.32 18.18 2.64
CA ALA A 68 -4.02 16.91 2.66
C ALA A 68 -3.26 15.82 1.88
N GLN A 69 -3.43 14.60 2.30
CA GLN A 69 -2.99 13.45 1.52
C GLN A 69 -3.98 13.22 0.38
N GLU A 70 -3.45 13.03 -0.82
CA GLU A 70 -4.23 12.77 -2.03
C GLU A 70 -4.08 11.31 -2.45
N LEU A 71 -5.18 10.71 -2.82
CA LEU A 71 -5.23 9.42 -3.51
C LEU A 71 -6.48 9.36 -4.39
N ARG A 72 -6.53 8.40 -5.31
CA ARG A 72 -7.70 8.24 -6.19
C ARG A 72 -8.45 6.97 -5.85
N VAL A 73 -9.77 7.06 -5.86
CA VAL A 73 -10.68 5.93 -5.69
C VAL A 73 -11.35 5.60 -7.01
N VAL A 74 -11.49 4.31 -7.30
CA VAL A 74 -12.05 3.78 -8.55
C VAL A 74 -13.12 2.76 -8.22
N SER A 75 -14.25 2.86 -8.90
CA SER A 75 -15.33 1.87 -8.83
C SER A 75 -16.06 1.77 -10.16
N ALA A 76 -17.12 1.00 -10.24
CA ALA A 76 -17.99 0.94 -11.41
C ALA A 76 -18.61 2.31 -11.77
N SER A 77 -18.83 3.20 -10.78
CA SER A 77 -19.35 4.55 -10.98
C SER A 77 -18.33 5.56 -11.53
N GLY A 78 -17.05 5.19 -11.57
CA GLY A 78 -15.99 6.04 -12.10
C GLY A 78 -14.78 6.16 -11.18
N GLU A 79 -13.93 7.15 -11.48
CA GLU A 79 -12.72 7.51 -10.72
C GLU A 79 -12.87 8.92 -10.17
N GLN A 80 -12.48 9.13 -8.92
CA GLN A 80 -12.48 10.44 -8.29
C GLN A 80 -11.30 10.57 -7.33
N THR A 81 -10.84 11.80 -7.12
CA THR A 81 -9.77 12.12 -6.17
C THR A 81 -10.37 12.24 -4.76
N ALA A 82 -9.71 11.58 -3.81
CA ALA A 82 -10.02 11.67 -2.40
C ALA A 82 -8.88 12.41 -1.67
N PHE A 83 -9.25 13.30 -0.78
CA PHE A 83 -8.34 14.09 0.05
C PHE A 83 -8.57 13.76 1.52
N ILE A 84 -7.49 13.47 2.25
CA ILE A 84 -7.53 13.24 3.70
C ILE A 84 -6.81 14.40 4.36
N ALA A 85 -7.57 15.31 4.96
CA ALA A 85 -7.02 16.41 5.76
C ALA A 85 -6.67 15.92 7.17
N HIS A 86 -5.63 16.53 7.76
CA HIS A 86 -5.10 16.18 9.09
C HIS A 86 -4.76 14.70 9.25
N PRO A 87 -3.99 14.10 8.31
CA PRO A 87 -3.67 12.69 8.39
C PRO A 87 -2.79 12.40 9.61
N ASP A 88 -3.03 11.25 10.24
CA ASP A 88 -2.26 10.78 11.39
C ASP A 88 -0.99 9.98 10.98
N GLY A 89 -0.70 9.91 9.69
CA GLY A 89 0.43 9.20 9.10
C GLY A 89 1.22 10.04 8.11
N ALA A 90 2.53 9.83 8.09
CA ALA A 90 3.43 10.53 7.17
C ALA A 90 3.22 10.16 5.69
N LEU A 91 2.64 8.99 5.40
CA LEU A 91 2.44 8.48 4.04
C LEU A 91 0.96 8.16 3.78
N PRO A 92 0.42 8.52 2.59
CA PRO A 92 -0.95 8.17 2.19
C PRO A 92 -1.26 6.68 2.30
N VAL A 93 -0.29 5.84 1.97
CA VAL A 93 -0.41 4.38 2.09
C VAL A 93 -0.58 3.92 3.53
N ALA A 94 0.05 4.60 4.50
CA ALA A 94 -0.05 4.25 5.91
C ALA A 94 -1.44 4.62 6.47
N THR A 95 -1.91 5.81 6.14
CA THR A 95 -3.24 6.28 6.54
C THR A 95 -4.34 5.38 5.95
N LEU A 96 -4.27 5.09 4.65
CA LEU A 96 -5.23 4.19 4.00
C LEU A 96 -5.16 2.77 4.58
N GLN A 97 -3.97 2.20 4.79
CA GLN A 97 -3.84 0.82 5.26
C GLN A 97 -4.41 0.63 6.66
N ARG A 98 -4.28 1.62 7.56
CA ARG A 98 -4.89 1.56 8.89
C ARG A 98 -6.42 1.52 8.82
N TYR A 99 -7.00 2.33 7.95
CA TYR A 99 -8.43 2.26 7.67
C TYR A 99 -8.83 0.88 7.12
N LEU A 100 -8.15 0.40 6.10
CA LEU A 100 -8.47 -0.89 5.46
C LEU A 100 -8.33 -2.08 6.42
N ASP A 101 -7.31 -2.06 7.29
CA ASP A 101 -7.13 -3.11 8.30
C ASP A 101 -8.24 -3.06 9.36
N ASP A 102 -8.75 -1.89 9.72
CA ASP A 102 -9.92 -1.74 10.60
C ASP A 102 -11.21 -2.19 9.91
N PHE A 103 -11.43 -1.76 8.67
CA PHE A 103 -12.58 -2.14 7.85
C PHE A 103 -12.69 -3.65 7.70
N LEU A 104 -11.62 -4.32 7.27
CA LEU A 104 -11.59 -5.78 7.07
C LEU A 104 -11.82 -6.59 8.36
N ARG A 105 -11.45 -6.05 9.51
CA ARG A 105 -11.74 -6.67 10.81
C ARG A 105 -13.24 -6.68 11.12
N ARG A 106 -13.95 -5.62 10.69
CA ARG A 106 -15.40 -5.47 10.90
C ARG A 106 -16.25 -6.13 9.81
N HIS A 107 -15.65 -6.35 8.63
CA HIS A 107 -16.28 -6.89 7.42
C HIS A 107 -15.55 -8.15 6.92
N PRO A 108 -15.75 -9.30 7.56
CA PRO A 108 -15.04 -10.53 7.23
C PRO A 108 -15.40 -11.11 5.85
N GLU A 109 -16.49 -10.66 5.24
CA GLU A 109 -16.90 -10.98 3.87
C GLU A 109 -16.05 -10.24 2.82
N ALA A 110 -15.49 -9.08 3.18
CA ALA A 110 -14.66 -8.29 2.28
C ALA A 110 -13.26 -8.90 2.15
N ALA A 111 -12.68 -8.78 0.97
CA ALA A 111 -11.31 -9.20 0.72
C ALA A 111 -10.49 -8.06 0.13
N ILE A 112 -9.19 -8.05 0.39
CA ILE A 112 -8.23 -7.09 -0.16
C ILE A 112 -7.20 -7.81 -1.01
N ASP A 113 -6.87 -7.22 -2.16
CA ASP A 113 -5.71 -7.62 -2.95
C ASP A 113 -4.81 -6.42 -3.26
N TYR A 114 -3.56 -6.71 -3.56
CA TYR A 114 -2.49 -5.74 -3.78
C TYR A 114 -2.07 -5.75 -5.25
N ILE A 115 -2.36 -4.67 -5.94
CA ILE A 115 -2.28 -4.59 -7.38
C ILE A 115 -1.10 -3.72 -7.82
N HIS A 116 -0.31 -4.23 -8.75
CA HIS A 116 0.75 -3.52 -9.42
C HIS A 116 0.25 -3.00 -10.76
N GLY A 117 0.38 -1.69 -10.96
CA GLY A 117 -0.02 -1.00 -12.19
C GLY A 117 -1.45 -0.46 -12.18
N ASP A 118 -1.56 0.80 -12.54
CA ASP A 118 -2.77 1.62 -12.54
C ASP A 118 -3.89 1.01 -13.39
N GLU A 119 -3.57 0.59 -14.62
CA GLU A 119 -4.56 0.08 -15.57
C GLU A 119 -5.18 -1.25 -15.10
N VAL A 120 -4.37 -2.10 -14.46
CA VAL A 120 -4.86 -3.35 -13.89
C VAL A 120 -5.83 -3.06 -12.75
N LEU A 121 -5.47 -2.12 -11.86
CA LEU A 121 -6.36 -1.71 -10.77
C LEU A 121 -7.68 -1.15 -11.32
N ARG A 122 -7.63 -0.21 -12.27
CA ARG A 122 -8.83 0.40 -12.86
C ARG A 122 -9.77 -0.65 -13.45
N ARG A 123 -9.21 -1.65 -14.13
CA ARG A 123 -9.99 -2.75 -14.70
C ARG A 123 -10.67 -3.59 -13.62
N LEU A 124 -9.93 -3.99 -12.59
CA LEU A 124 -10.45 -4.81 -11.49
C LEU A 124 -11.50 -4.07 -10.66
N SER A 125 -11.29 -2.78 -10.42
CA SER A 125 -12.17 -1.96 -9.60
C SER A 125 -13.51 -1.61 -10.24
N ARG A 126 -13.66 -1.81 -11.56
CA ARG A 126 -14.92 -1.60 -12.27
C ARG A 126 -15.87 -2.80 -12.21
N ALA A 127 -15.39 -3.92 -11.68
CA ALA A 127 -16.28 -5.06 -11.43
C ALA A 127 -17.33 -4.73 -10.36
N ASP A 128 -18.48 -5.36 -10.46
CA ASP A 128 -19.49 -5.25 -9.42
C ASP A 128 -18.95 -5.76 -8.08
N GLY A 129 -19.29 -5.07 -7.01
CA GLY A 129 -18.78 -5.41 -5.67
C GLY A 129 -17.29 -5.13 -5.44
N ALA A 130 -16.65 -4.28 -6.27
CA ALA A 130 -15.25 -3.93 -6.15
C ALA A 130 -15.02 -2.41 -5.99
N MET A 131 -13.96 -2.05 -5.26
CA MET A 131 -13.48 -0.68 -5.12
C MET A 131 -11.96 -0.66 -5.05
N GLY A 132 -11.33 0.17 -5.87
CA GLY A 132 -9.89 0.34 -5.93
C GLY A 132 -9.40 1.65 -5.32
N PHE A 133 -8.15 1.61 -4.85
CA PHE A 133 -7.43 2.75 -4.31
C PHE A 133 -6.09 2.87 -5.03
N LEU A 134 -5.96 3.89 -5.88
CA LEU A 134 -4.71 4.28 -6.52
C LEU A 134 -3.91 5.17 -5.57
N LEU A 135 -2.76 4.71 -5.20
CA LEU A 135 -1.84 5.41 -4.31
C LEU A 135 -0.77 6.16 -5.09
N PRO A 136 -0.32 7.31 -4.60
CA PRO A 136 0.83 8.00 -5.18
C PRO A 136 2.10 7.18 -5.00
N ALA A 137 3.06 7.38 -5.91
CA ALA A 137 4.40 6.80 -5.77
C ALA A 137 5.11 7.41 -4.55
N LEU A 138 5.87 6.58 -3.85
CA LEU A 138 6.74 7.04 -2.77
C LEU A 138 7.93 7.78 -3.36
N ASN A 139 8.14 9.04 -2.94
CA ASN A 139 9.36 9.74 -3.25
C ASN A 139 10.52 9.15 -2.46
N LYS A 140 11.66 8.91 -3.11
CA LYS A 140 12.88 8.39 -2.46
C LYS A 140 13.35 9.25 -1.29
N ALA A 141 13.18 10.57 -1.39
CA ALA A 141 13.55 11.51 -0.34
C ALA A 141 12.74 11.31 0.95
N ASP A 142 11.50 10.82 0.84
CA ASP A 142 10.61 10.63 1.97
C ASP A 142 10.77 9.25 2.63
N PHE A 143 11.54 8.34 2.02
CA PHE A 143 11.67 6.96 2.46
C PHE A 143 12.25 6.84 3.89
N PHE A 144 13.42 7.40 4.14
CA PHE A 144 14.04 7.35 5.46
C PHE A 144 13.31 8.19 6.50
N PRO A 145 12.87 9.43 6.22
CA PRO A 145 12.02 10.19 7.14
C PRO A 145 10.75 9.43 7.53
N ALA A 146 10.11 8.74 6.60
CA ALA A 146 8.95 7.92 6.91
C ALA A 146 9.26 6.74 7.84
N ILE A 147 10.42 6.09 7.68
CA ILE A 147 10.87 5.01 8.58
C ILE A 147 11.18 5.56 9.98
N GLU A 148 11.80 6.73 10.07
CA GLU A 148 12.09 7.36 11.35
C GLU A 148 10.82 7.73 12.13
N GLN A 149 9.78 8.17 11.43
CA GLN A 149 8.49 8.55 12.03
C GLN A 149 7.61 7.34 12.35
N LEU A 150 7.50 6.40 11.43
CA LEU A 150 6.56 5.28 11.52
C LEU A 150 7.19 4.00 12.07
N GLY A 151 8.52 3.91 12.09
CA GLY A 151 9.26 2.70 12.41
C GLY A 151 9.19 1.69 11.27
N ILE A 152 8.13 0.90 11.22
CA ILE A 152 7.94 -0.09 10.16
C ILE A 152 6.92 0.43 9.16
N LEU A 153 7.31 0.49 7.89
CA LEU A 153 6.38 0.83 6.82
C LEU A 153 5.28 -0.24 6.67
N PRO A 154 4.07 0.16 6.28
CA PRO A 154 3.00 -0.79 5.99
C PRO A 154 3.41 -1.83 4.97
N ARG A 155 2.80 -3.01 5.05
CA ARG A 155 3.00 -4.05 4.04
C ARG A 155 2.65 -3.54 2.64
N LYS A 156 3.45 -3.93 1.65
CA LYS A 156 3.19 -3.55 0.26
C LYS A 156 3.11 -2.03 0.03
N THR A 157 3.96 -1.25 0.68
CA THR A 157 4.03 0.20 0.49
C THR A 157 4.46 0.55 -0.92
N PHE A 158 5.45 -0.15 -1.45
CA PHE A 158 5.96 0.02 -2.81
C PHE A 158 6.55 -1.28 -3.34
N SER A 159 6.87 -1.29 -4.61
CA SER A 159 7.66 -2.32 -5.27
C SER A 159 8.88 -1.70 -5.92
N MET A 160 10.05 -2.30 -5.76
CA MET A 160 11.25 -1.88 -6.45
C MET A 160 11.25 -2.45 -7.87
N GLY A 161 11.41 -1.57 -8.86
CA GLY A 161 11.41 -1.90 -10.28
C GLY A 161 10.06 -2.36 -10.83
N HIS A 162 9.96 -2.42 -12.15
CA HIS A 162 8.75 -2.81 -12.84
C HIS A 162 8.46 -4.31 -12.69
N ALA A 163 7.18 -4.67 -12.64
CA ALA A 163 6.76 -6.06 -12.44
C ALA A 163 7.29 -7.00 -13.54
N HIS A 164 7.34 -6.53 -14.80
CA HIS A 164 7.81 -7.31 -15.94
C HIS A 164 9.34 -7.51 -15.98
N ASP A 165 10.09 -6.69 -15.22
CA ASP A 165 11.55 -6.82 -15.11
C ASP A 165 11.97 -7.83 -14.05
N LYS A 166 11.06 -8.23 -13.17
CA LYS A 166 11.36 -9.17 -12.09
C LYS A 166 11.60 -10.56 -12.64
N ARG A 167 12.73 -11.13 -12.22
CA ARG A 167 13.11 -12.50 -12.59
C ARG A 167 12.50 -13.51 -11.64
N PHE A 168 12.43 -14.76 -12.10
CA PHE A 168 12.07 -15.88 -11.26
C PHE A 168 13.10 -16.04 -10.12
N TYR A 169 12.65 -16.57 -8.99
CA TYR A 169 13.54 -16.90 -7.91
C TYR A 169 14.61 -17.88 -8.37
N ILE A 170 15.86 -17.58 -8.02
CA ILE A 170 17.02 -18.44 -8.25
C ILE A 170 17.33 -19.13 -6.93
N GLU A 171 17.33 -20.46 -6.91
CA GLU A 171 17.88 -21.19 -5.79
C GLU A 171 19.41 -21.08 -5.79
N CYS A 172 19.95 -20.50 -4.72
CA CYS A 172 21.38 -20.47 -4.51
C CYS A 172 21.79 -21.66 -3.62
N ARG A 173 22.73 -22.45 -4.11
CA ARG A 173 23.36 -23.53 -3.34
C ARG A 173 24.85 -23.26 -3.21
N LYS A 174 25.41 -23.63 -2.06
CA LYS A 174 26.85 -23.60 -1.89
C LYS A 174 27.48 -24.60 -2.85
N ILE A 175 28.39 -24.13 -3.69
CA ILE A 175 29.25 -24.98 -4.51
C ILE A 175 30.35 -25.50 -3.59
N LEU A 176 30.42 -26.81 -3.42
CA LEU A 176 31.45 -27.50 -2.64
C LEU A 176 32.67 -27.75 -3.51
#